data_b7d96c49b8b964930767daae3cdc4307
#
_entry.id   b7d96c49b8b964930767daae3cdc4307
#
_cell.length_a   1.000
_cell.length_b   1.000
_cell.length_c   1.000
_cell.angle_alpha   90.00
_cell.angle_beta   90.00
_cell.angle_gamma   90.00
#
_symmetry.space_group_name_H-M   'P 1'
#
loop_
_entity.id
_entity.type
_entity.pdbx_description
1 polymer ?
#
loop_
_entity_poly.entity_id
_entity_poly.type
_entity_poly.pdbx_seq_one_letter_code
_entity_poly.pdbx_strand_id
1 'polypeptide(L)'
;MKKPTRKSLVIKLDTIFSQYIRRKDAINEIAECITCNKRDHYKKLQCGHFMSRSHYSTRWLETNVGVQCYSCNITSQGMQYRFSQYLGDKLSEEMYIKSKQIVKFADVDLIDMIEYYTNKVTYLDSIP
;
A
#
# COMPACT_ATOMS: atom_id res chain seq x y z
N MET A 1 26.83 15.17 6.10
CA MET A 1 25.49 14.59 6.11
C MET A 1 25.59 13.08 5.94
N LYS A 2 24.88 12.36 6.76
CA LYS A 2 24.83 10.90 6.64
C LYS A 2 23.95 10.49 5.45
N LYS A 3 24.43 9.53 4.67
CA LYS A 3 23.61 8.87 3.67
C LYS A 3 22.44 8.16 4.35
N PRO A 4 21.22 8.20 3.79
CA PRO A 4 20.11 7.41 4.37
C PRO A 4 20.46 5.94 4.32
N THR A 5 20.06 5.21 5.35
CA THR A 5 20.24 3.76 5.39
C THR A 5 19.14 3.10 4.55
N ARG A 6 19.39 1.87 4.07
CA ARG A 6 18.38 1.08 3.38
C ARG A 6 17.11 0.93 4.22
N LYS A 7 17.28 0.63 5.52
CA LYS A 7 16.15 0.51 6.44
C LYS A 7 15.31 1.79 6.49
N SER A 8 15.95 2.95 6.56
CA SER A 8 15.24 4.24 6.61
C SER A 8 14.51 4.54 5.29
N LEU A 9 15.11 4.15 4.16
CA LEU A 9 14.46 4.30 2.85
C LEU A 9 13.21 3.42 2.74
N VAL A 10 13.28 2.17 3.21
CA VAL A 10 12.13 1.27 3.19
C VAL A 10 11.00 1.83 4.05
N ILE A 11 11.30 2.30 5.26
CA ILE A 11 10.30 2.91 6.16
C ILE A 11 9.67 4.15 5.51
N LYS A 12 10.48 4.99 4.91
CA LYS A 12 9.99 6.22 4.26
C LYS A 12 9.10 5.88 3.06
N LEU A 13 9.49 4.89 2.26
CA LEU A 13 8.68 4.45 1.14
C LEU A 13 7.36 3.83 1.61
N ASP A 14 7.38 2.97 2.61
CA ASP A 14 6.14 2.41 3.18
C ASP A 14 5.19 3.52 3.64
N THR A 15 5.72 4.53 4.31
CA THR A 15 4.93 5.64 4.84
C THR A 15 4.26 6.44 3.72
N ILE A 16 5.02 6.87 2.73
CA ILE A 16 4.47 7.70 1.65
C ILE A 16 3.55 6.89 0.73
N PHE A 17 3.90 5.63 0.46
CA PHE A 17 3.07 4.73 -0.33
C PHE A 17 1.71 4.50 0.35
N SER A 18 1.71 4.24 1.66
CA SER A 18 0.48 4.08 2.45
C SER A 18 -0.38 5.33 2.40
N GLN A 19 0.21 6.52 2.53
CA GLN A 19 -0.55 7.77 2.43
C GLN A 19 -1.25 7.89 1.08
N TYR A 20 -0.54 7.60 0.00
CA TYR A 20 -1.11 7.66 -1.33
C TYR A 20 -2.27 6.68 -1.50
N ILE A 21 -2.08 5.42 -1.10
CA ILE A 21 -3.12 4.37 -1.24
C ILE A 21 -4.38 4.72 -0.45
N ARG A 22 -4.23 5.23 0.77
CA ARG A 22 -5.38 5.58 1.61
C ARG A 22 -6.13 6.81 1.10
N ARG A 23 -5.48 7.69 0.35
CA ARG A 23 -6.03 8.98 -0.07
C ARG A 23 -6.51 9.01 -1.51
N LYS A 24 -5.94 8.19 -2.40
CA LYS A 24 -6.18 8.33 -3.85
C LYS A 24 -7.64 8.23 -4.24
N ASP A 25 -8.44 7.42 -3.54
CA ASP A 25 -9.86 7.23 -3.81
C ASP A 25 -10.77 7.81 -2.72
N ALA A 26 -10.21 8.50 -1.74
CA ALA A 26 -10.97 9.13 -0.68
C ALA A 26 -11.79 10.31 -1.23
N ILE A 27 -13.02 10.44 -0.74
CA ILE A 27 -13.91 11.56 -1.10
C ILE A 27 -14.12 12.37 0.17
N ASN A 28 -13.77 13.67 0.14
CA ASN A 28 -13.84 14.54 1.32
C ASN A 28 -13.10 13.90 2.51
N GLU A 29 -11.90 13.34 2.25
CA GLU A 29 -11.03 12.70 3.24
C GLU A 29 -11.59 11.40 3.83
N ILE A 30 -12.71 10.89 3.32
CA ILE A 30 -13.31 9.62 3.77
C ILE A 30 -13.00 8.53 2.76
N ALA A 31 -12.46 7.43 3.26
CA ALA A 31 -12.17 6.25 2.46
C ALA A 31 -12.93 5.03 3.01
N GLU A 32 -13.02 3.99 2.21
CA GLU A 32 -13.79 2.79 2.55
C GLU A 32 -12.88 1.57 2.61
N CYS A 33 -13.01 0.78 3.68
CA CYS A 33 -12.31 -0.49 3.81
C CYS A 33 -12.79 -1.45 2.71
N ILE A 34 -11.84 -2.00 1.94
CA ILE A 34 -12.15 -2.88 0.81
C ILE A 34 -12.73 -4.24 1.24
N THR A 35 -12.57 -4.64 2.51
CA THR A 35 -12.96 -5.96 2.97
C THR A 35 -14.18 -5.98 3.88
N CYS A 36 -14.55 -4.86 4.51
CA CYS A 36 -15.76 -4.79 5.33
C CYS A 36 -16.65 -3.58 5.03
N ASN A 37 -16.22 -2.70 4.14
CA ASN A 37 -16.95 -1.50 3.71
C ASN A 37 -17.12 -0.43 4.77
N LYS A 38 -16.41 -0.53 5.91
CA LYS A 38 -16.38 0.54 6.91
C LYS A 38 -15.80 1.80 6.29
N ARG A 39 -16.45 2.94 6.51
CA ARG A 39 -15.98 4.25 6.06
C ARG A 39 -15.41 5.03 7.24
N ASP A 40 -14.29 5.69 7.02
CA ASP A 40 -13.67 6.52 8.03
C ASP A 40 -12.71 7.51 7.37
N HIS A 41 -12.24 8.48 8.14
CA HIS A 41 -11.17 9.37 7.68
C HIS A 41 -9.94 8.51 7.32
N TYR A 42 -9.29 8.84 6.20
CA TYR A 42 -8.16 8.03 5.71
C TYR A 42 -7.05 7.87 6.74
N LYS A 43 -6.86 8.83 7.65
CA LYS A 43 -5.84 8.76 8.70
C LYS A 43 -6.11 7.64 9.71
N LYS A 44 -7.35 7.20 9.84
CA LYS A 44 -7.75 6.11 10.74
C LYS A 44 -7.75 4.75 10.04
N LEU A 45 -7.47 4.73 8.76
CA LEU A 45 -7.42 3.51 7.97
C LEU A 45 -5.97 3.15 7.65
N GLN A 46 -5.76 1.95 7.12
CA GLN A 46 -4.44 1.42 6.87
C GLN A 46 -4.31 0.96 5.41
N CYS A 47 -3.07 0.82 4.95
CA CYS A 47 -2.77 0.20 3.67
C CYS A 47 -2.57 -1.29 3.90
N GLY A 48 -3.57 -2.09 3.53
CA GLY A 48 -3.50 -3.54 3.63
C GLY A 48 -2.79 -4.14 2.43
N HIS A 49 -2.00 -5.19 2.66
CA HIS A 49 -1.28 -5.91 1.62
C HIS A 49 -1.90 -7.29 1.42
N PHE A 50 -2.23 -7.67 0.18
CA PHE A 50 -2.72 -9.01 -0.13
C PHE A 50 -1.60 -10.04 0.06
N MET A 51 -0.47 -9.88 -0.64
CA MET A 51 0.77 -10.60 -0.33
C MET A 51 1.54 -9.73 0.67
N SER A 52 2.03 -10.34 1.74
CA SER A 52 2.61 -9.61 2.87
C SER A 52 3.83 -8.78 2.49
N ARG A 53 4.18 -7.82 3.35
CA ARG A 53 5.34 -6.95 3.14
C ARG A 53 6.68 -7.68 3.13
N SER A 54 6.71 -8.96 3.50
CA SER A 54 7.93 -9.76 3.38
C SER A 54 8.32 -10.03 1.92
N HIS A 55 7.38 -9.91 0.99
CA HIS A 55 7.60 -10.11 -0.44
C HIS A 55 7.89 -8.79 -1.13
N TYR A 56 9.16 -8.48 -1.36
CA TYR A 56 9.55 -7.20 -1.97
C TYR A 56 8.99 -7.03 -3.39
N SER A 57 8.81 -8.13 -4.14
CA SER A 57 8.28 -8.06 -5.50
C SER A 57 6.87 -7.48 -5.60
N THR A 58 6.10 -7.57 -4.51
CA THR A 58 4.71 -7.08 -4.47
C THR A 58 4.47 -5.99 -3.44
N ARG A 59 5.46 -5.68 -2.61
CA ARG A 59 5.31 -4.77 -1.47
C ARG A 59 4.78 -3.40 -1.84
N TRP A 60 5.24 -2.85 -2.97
CA TRP A 60 4.86 -1.50 -3.41
C TRP A 60 4.14 -1.51 -4.75
N LEU A 61 3.40 -2.58 -5.04
CA LEU A 61 2.51 -2.63 -6.19
C LEU A 61 1.11 -2.19 -5.78
N GLU A 62 0.55 -1.23 -6.48
CA GLU A 62 -0.79 -0.74 -6.21
C GLU A 62 -1.84 -1.84 -6.37
N THR A 63 -1.59 -2.81 -7.23
CA THR A 63 -2.46 -3.98 -7.45
C THR A 63 -2.42 -5.01 -6.33
N ASN A 64 -1.47 -4.88 -5.39
CA ASN A 64 -1.32 -5.80 -4.25
C ASN A 64 -1.89 -5.22 -2.96
N VAL A 65 -2.40 -4.01 -2.97
CA VAL A 65 -2.78 -3.31 -1.74
C VAL A 65 -4.18 -2.74 -1.85
N GLY A 66 -4.76 -2.43 -0.70
CA GLY A 66 -6.05 -1.75 -0.61
C GLY A 66 -6.23 -1.14 0.76
N VAL A 67 -7.16 -0.20 0.84
CA VAL A 67 -7.49 0.45 2.11
C VAL A 67 -8.21 -0.56 3.00
N GLN A 68 -7.74 -0.71 4.23
CA GLN A 68 -8.41 -1.58 5.21
C GLN A 68 -8.50 -0.88 6.57
N CYS A 69 -9.57 -1.19 7.32
CA CYS A 69 -9.65 -0.75 8.71
C CYS A 69 -8.71 -1.61 9.57
N TYR A 70 -8.40 -1.13 10.78
CA TYR A 70 -7.53 -1.84 11.71
C TYR A 70 -8.03 -3.27 11.98
N SER A 71 -9.33 -3.43 12.19
CA SER A 71 -9.92 -4.74 12.47
C SER A 71 -9.65 -5.74 11.34
N CYS A 72 -9.88 -5.36 10.09
CA CYS A 72 -9.64 -6.25 8.96
C CYS A 72 -8.14 -6.49 8.73
N ASN A 73 -7.33 -5.43 8.80
CA ASN A 73 -5.91 -5.54 8.46
C ASN A 73 -5.10 -6.25 9.54
N ILE A 74 -5.34 -5.92 10.82
CA ILE A 74 -4.53 -6.44 11.93
C ILE A 74 -5.24 -7.55 12.68
N THR A 75 -6.43 -7.27 13.25
CA THR A 75 -7.14 -8.25 14.10
C THR A 75 -7.51 -9.50 13.31
N SER A 76 -8.00 -9.33 12.08
CA SER A 76 -8.40 -10.44 11.20
C SER A 76 -7.33 -10.80 10.18
N GLN A 77 -6.07 -10.41 10.43
CA GLN A 77 -4.91 -10.81 9.64
C GLN A 77 -5.03 -10.53 8.14
N GLY A 78 -5.70 -9.43 7.78
CA GLY A 78 -5.81 -8.97 6.40
C GLY A 78 -7.04 -9.45 5.65
N MET A 79 -7.86 -10.33 6.23
CA MET A 79 -9.08 -10.82 5.59
C MET A 79 -8.82 -11.39 4.19
N GLN A 80 -7.88 -12.33 4.07
CA GLN A 80 -7.33 -12.78 2.79
C GLN A 80 -8.38 -13.26 1.79
N TYR A 81 -9.40 -14.00 2.24
CA TYR A 81 -10.44 -14.48 1.34
C TYR A 81 -11.22 -13.31 0.72
N ARG A 82 -11.64 -12.36 1.56
CA ARG A 82 -12.37 -11.18 1.05
C ARG A 82 -11.48 -10.25 0.23
N PHE A 83 -10.20 -10.16 0.60
CA PHE A 83 -9.25 -9.39 -0.19
C PHE A 83 -9.11 -9.98 -1.59
N SER A 84 -9.02 -11.32 -1.70
CA SER A 84 -8.95 -11.98 -3.00
C SER A 84 -10.20 -11.76 -3.84
N GLN A 85 -11.38 -11.72 -3.20
CA GLN A 85 -12.63 -11.40 -3.90
C GLN A 85 -12.62 -9.96 -4.41
N TYR A 86 -12.10 -9.02 -3.63
CA TYR A 86 -11.98 -7.62 -4.06
C TYR A 86 -11.06 -7.50 -5.29
N LEU A 87 -9.92 -8.17 -5.28
CA LEU A 87 -8.98 -8.14 -6.41
C LEU A 87 -9.50 -8.88 -7.63
N GLY A 88 -10.28 -9.95 -7.41
CA GLY A 88 -10.70 -10.87 -8.45
C GLY A 88 -9.69 -12.01 -8.65
N ASP A 89 -10.14 -13.09 -9.28
CA ASP A 89 -9.34 -14.31 -9.42
C ASP A 89 -8.06 -14.10 -10.22
N LYS A 90 -8.15 -13.37 -11.33
CA LYS A 90 -6.99 -13.12 -12.19
C LYS A 90 -5.90 -12.36 -11.47
N LEU A 91 -6.25 -11.24 -10.85
CA LEU A 91 -5.28 -10.39 -10.17
C LEU A 91 -4.73 -11.06 -8.92
N SER A 92 -5.57 -11.78 -8.18
CA SER A 92 -5.14 -12.55 -7.02
C SER A 92 -4.07 -13.58 -7.39
N GLU A 93 -4.29 -14.31 -8.49
CA GLU A 93 -3.32 -15.28 -9.00
C GLU A 93 -2.03 -14.60 -9.45
N GLU A 94 -2.14 -13.49 -10.18
CA GLU A 94 -0.97 -12.73 -10.63
C GLU A 94 -0.13 -12.25 -9.44
N MET A 95 -0.77 -11.76 -8.38
CA MET A 95 -0.04 -11.28 -7.19
C MET A 95 0.61 -12.44 -6.44
N TYR A 96 -0.07 -13.58 -6.34
CA TYR A 96 0.50 -14.77 -5.72
C TYR A 96 1.76 -15.22 -6.48
N ILE A 97 1.68 -15.35 -7.79
CA ILE A 97 2.81 -15.77 -8.63
C ILE A 97 3.96 -14.76 -8.49
N LYS A 98 3.65 -13.47 -8.59
CA LYS A 98 4.67 -12.42 -8.52
C LYS A 98 5.34 -12.37 -7.14
N SER A 99 4.61 -12.68 -6.08
CA SER A 99 5.17 -12.69 -4.72
C SER A 99 6.32 -13.70 -4.57
N LYS A 100 6.33 -14.75 -5.39
CA LYS A 100 7.39 -15.78 -5.36
C LYS A 100 8.66 -15.35 -6.07
N GLN A 101 8.63 -14.26 -6.83
CA GLN A 101 9.81 -13.75 -7.53
C GLN A 101 10.74 -13.04 -6.56
N ILE A 102 12.04 -13.29 -6.70
CA ILE A 102 13.04 -12.60 -5.90
C ILE A 102 13.40 -11.30 -6.61
N VAL A 103 13.13 -10.18 -5.95
CA VAL A 103 13.44 -8.85 -6.46
C VAL A 103 14.31 -8.14 -5.45
N LYS A 104 15.40 -7.54 -5.93
CA LYS A 104 16.26 -6.69 -5.11
C LYS A 104 16.23 -5.28 -5.65
N PHE A 105 15.77 -4.35 -4.84
CA PHE A 105 15.78 -2.93 -5.18
C PHE A 105 17.10 -2.31 -4.70
N ALA A 106 17.78 -1.58 -5.60
CA ALA A 106 18.89 -0.73 -5.20
C ALA A 106 18.36 0.49 -4.44
N ASP A 107 19.20 1.15 -3.67
CA ASP A 107 18.79 2.36 -2.95
C ASP A 107 18.23 3.43 -3.89
N VAL A 108 18.80 3.57 -5.08
CA VAL A 108 18.30 4.53 -6.09
C VAL A 108 16.87 4.19 -6.51
N ASP A 109 16.52 2.91 -6.61
CA ASP A 109 15.15 2.49 -6.96
C ASP A 109 14.17 2.91 -5.86
N LEU A 110 14.56 2.73 -4.60
CA LEU A 110 13.73 3.14 -3.45
C LEU A 110 13.55 4.65 -3.43
N ILE A 111 14.63 5.40 -3.67
CA ILE A 111 14.61 6.87 -3.71
C ILE A 111 13.67 7.34 -4.83
N ASP A 112 13.75 6.73 -6.00
CA ASP A 112 12.88 7.09 -7.14
C ASP A 112 11.40 6.84 -6.82
N MET A 113 11.09 5.72 -6.18
CA MET A 113 9.71 5.42 -5.78
C MET A 113 9.22 6.39 -4.69
N ILE A 114 10.07 6.75 -3.73
CA ILE A 114 9.73 7.74 -2.71
C ILE A 114 9.39 9.08 -3.36
N GLU A 115 10.20 9.52 -4.31
CA GLU A 115 9.94 10.77 -5.04
C GLU A 115 8.64 10.69 -5.82
N TYR A 116 8.40 9.59 -6.52
CA TYR A 116 7.18 9.38 -7.28
C TYR A 116 5.93 9.50 -6.38
N TYR A 117 5.90 8.80 -5.26
CA TYR A 117 4.72 8.84 -4.37
C TYR A 117 4.63 10.12 -3.57
N THR A 118 5.76 10.76 -3.24
CA THR A 118 5.75 12.09 -2.63
C THR A 118 5.07 13.09 -3.56
N ASN A 119 5.40 13.06 -4.85
CA ASN A 119 4.77 13.94 -5.84
C ASN A 119 3.27 13.66 -5.98
N LYS A 120 2.87 12.38 -5.94
CA LYS A 120 1.45 12.01 -5.98
C LYS A 120 0.68 12.56 -4.78
N VAL A 121 1.25 12.43 -3.58
CA VAL A 121 0.61 12.96 -2.36
C VAL A 121 0.55 14.49 -2.38
N THR A 122 1.62 15.13 -2.82
CA THR A 122 1.65 16.60 -2.98
C THR A 122 0.55 17.08 -3.92
N TYR A 123 0.34 16.35 -5.02
CA TYR A 123 -0.75 16.65 -5.96
C TYR A 123 -2.12 16.54 -5.28
N LEU A 124 -2.34 15.48 -4.48
CA LEU A 124 -3.60 15.32 -3.73
C LEU A 124 -3.82 16.47 -2.75
N ASP A 125 -2.76 16.97 -2.12
CA ASP A 125 -2.84 18.11 -1.20
C ASP A 125 -3.24 19.41 -1.92
N SER A 126 -2.98 19.53 -3.22
CA SER A 126 -3.28 20.72 -4.02
C SER A 126 -4.70 20.75 -4.55
N ILE A 127 -5.43 19.65 -4.49
CA ILE A 127 -6.82 19.54 -4.96
C ILE A 127 -7.75 20.09 -3.89
N PRO A 128 -8.66 21.04 -4.27
CA PRO A 128 -9.63 21.58 -3.30
C PRO A 128 -10.64 20.55 -2.80
#